data_99e7a4bcbb3f3a4508e0a6160574d6f7
#
_entry.id   99e7a4bcbb3f3a4508e0a6160574d6f7
#
_cell.length_a   1.000
_cell.length_b   1.000
_cell.length_c   1.000
_cell.angle_alpha   90.00
_cell.angle_beta   90.00
_cell.angle_gamma   90.00
#
_symmetry.space_group_name_H-M   'P 1'
#
loop_
_entity.id
_entity.type
_entity.pdbx_description
1 polymer ?
#
loop_
_entity_poly.entity_id
_entity_poly.type
_entity_poly.pdbx_seq_one_letter_code
_entity_poly.pdbx_strand_id
1 'polypeptide(L)'
;MTFVGDVIFGRYRGDNMFDPIPGPNDHPFADILETMKSDLLVGNLETPLARDLPLKSPIGARFRFGASKQMAQHLVDGGFAAMSLANNHAFDLRAPGMIDSPVILRELGITPLGASRAEPPTFRVETIERLGWKIGFLAVTARRNAPQFEGTPELPFLSTTDFDDILGPLIAAARAEHDLMIVFVHWGDEYADNPGAYQRKAAKSLIDQGADLVVGHHPHVLQGIERHGRGAIAYSMGNFLFENTNAVPRLTGVLRARFDARRCLEALTFHPAYIKRDPSKHPAPATAGIGKAVRARMTAISTPLGTTFELRGEDLVLSGFPCDPPAG
;
A
#
# COMPACT_ATOMS: atom_id res chain seq x y z
N MET A 1 -12.88 2.22 5.46
CA MET A 1 -11.61 1.50 5.17
C MET A 1 -10.43 2.39 5.48
N THR A 2 -9.31 1.82 5.87
CA THR A 2 -8.09 2.59 6.21
C THR A 2 -6.91 2.03 5.43
N PHE A 3 -6.04 2.91 4.93
CA PHE A 3 -4.88 2.59 4.12
C PHE A 3 -3.63 3.23 4.71
N VAL A 4 -2.54 2.48 4.70
CA VAL A 4 -1.22 2.95 5.17
C VAL A 4 -0.15 2.67 4.12
N GLY A 5 1.02 3.27 4.28
CA GLY A 5 2.15 3.14 3.36
C GLY A 5 2.92 1.83 3.49
N ASP A 6 4.19 1.86 3.06
CA ASP A 6 5.06 0.70 2.96
C ASP A 6 5.49 0.20 4.32
N VAL A 7 5.36 -1.12 4.53
CA VAL A 7 5.71 -1.83 5.75
C VAL A 7 6.86 -2.78 5.47
N ILE A 8 7.98 -2.62 6.19
CA ILE A 8 9.09 -3.59 6.21
C ILE A 8 9.39 -4.03 7.63
N PHE A 9 9.70 -5.33 7.80
CA PHE A 9 10.02 -5.90 9.12
C PHE A 9 11.49 -6.18 9.33
N GLY A 10 12.28 -6.21 8.28
CA GLY A 10 13.71 -6.43 8.43
C GLY A 10 14.45 -6.35 7.10
N ARG A 11 15.74 -6.13 7.19
CA ARG A 11 16.63 -6.02 6.03
C ARG A 11 17.95 -6.73 6.27
N TYR A 12 18.64 -7.03 5.19
CA TYR A 12 20.00 -7.54 5.24
C TYR A 12 20.98 -6.39 5.07
N ARG A 13 21.95 -6.28 6.00
CA ARG A 13 22.96 -5.20 6.03
C ARG A 13 24.38 -5.74 5.87
N GLY A 14 25.31 -4.84 5.57
CA GLY A 14 26.75 -5.07 5.57
C GLY A 14 27.12 -6.42 4.98
N ASP A 15 27.54 -7.36 5.82
CA ASP A 15 27.93 -8.73 5.45
C ASP A 15 26.75 -9.64 5.06
N ASN A 16 25.65 -9.06 4.61
CA ASN A 16 24.38 -9.74 4.31
C ASN A 16 23.65 -10.35 5.52
N MET A 17 24.02 -9.96 6.73
CA MET A 17 23.35 -10.40 7.94
C MET A 17 21.98 -9.75 8.09
N PHE A 18 21.02 -10.53 8.58
CA PHE A 18 19.67 -10.06 8.85
C PHE A 18 19.63 -9.10 10.05
N ASP A 19 18.94 -7.97 9.86
CA ASP A 19 18.70 -6.93 10.87
C ASP A 19 17.21 -6.65 10.97
N PRO A 20 16.52 -7.07 12.06
CA PRO A 20 15.09 -6.80 12.25
C PRO A 20 14.84 -5.30 12.48
N ILE A 21 13.74 -4.78 11.96
CA ILE A 21 13.34 -3.38 12.18
C ILE A 21 12.56 -3.22 13.48
N PRO A 22 11.48 -3.98 13.78
CA PRO A 22 11.00 -4.09 15.14
C PRO A 22 11.88 -5.06 15.92
N GLY A 23 12.25 -4.68 17.13
CA GLY A 23 12.90 -5.59 18.05
C GLY A 23 11.95 -6.71 18.51
N PRO A 24 12.46 -7.76 19.15
CA PRO A 24 11.66 -8.93 19.51
C PRO A 24 10.52 -8.64 20.52
N ASN A 25 10.62 -7.56 21.29
CA ASN A 25 9.61 -7.13 22.27
C ASN A 25 8.92 -5.81 21.87
N ASP A 26 9.12 -5.36 20.62
CA ASP A 26 8.51 -4.14 20.14
C ASP A 26 7.04 -4.36 19.78
N HIS A 27 6.26 -3.29 19.91
CA HIS A 27 4.90 -3.20 19.39
C HIS A 27 4.86 -2.08 18.36
N PRO A 28 5.27 -2.34 17.10
CA PRO A 28 5.59 -1.28 16.13
C PRO A 28 4.40 -0.38 15.80
N PHE A 29 3.18 -0.82 16.00
CA PHE A 29 1.97 -0.04 15.72
C PHE A 29 1.28 0.52 16.99
N ALA A 30 1.80 0.26 18.20
CA ALA A 30 1.13 0.62 19.45
C ALA A 30 0.71 2.09 19.54
N ASP A 31 1.59 3.01 19.14
CA ASP A 31 1.34 4.45 19.24
C ASP A 31 0.28 4.95 18.25
N ILE A 32 -0.05 4.19 17.21
CA ILE A 32 -0.92 4.63 16.11
C ILE A 32 -2.18 3.74 15.93
N LEU A 33 -2.35 2.72 16.77
CA LEU A 33 -3.45 1.76 16.65
C LEU A 33 -4.82 2.43 16.56
N GLU A 34 -5.11 3.41 17.41
CA GLU A 34 -6.41 4.10 17.40
C GLU A 34 -6.65 4.88 16.08
N THR A 35 -5.59 5.44 15.48
CA THR A 35 -5.70 6.12 14.19
C THR A 35 -5.93 5.12 13.04
N MET A 36 -5.36 3.91 13.14
CA MET A 36 -5.50 2.85 12.13
C MET A 36 -6.84 2.12 12.20
N LYS A 37 -7.50 2.11 13.35
CA LYS A 37 -8.71 1.33 13.64
C LYS A 37 -9.84 1.64 12.65
N SER A 38 -10.31 0.60 11.95
CA SER A 38 -11.41 0.71 10.99
C SER A 38 -12.02 -0.67 10.71
N ASP A 39 -13.08 -0.72 9.90
CA ASP A 39 -13.69 -1.98 9.47
C ASP A 39 -12.73 -2.83 8.63
N LEU A 40 -11.84 -2.19 7.87
CA LEU A 40 -10.87 -2.85 7.01
C LEU A 40 -9.60 -2.00 6.91
N LEU A 41 -8.49 -2.50 7.44
CA LEU A 41 -7.16 -1.89 7.37
C LEU A 41 -6.30 -2.64 6.36
N VAL A 42 -5.72 -1.89 5.41
CA VAL A 42 -4.91 -2.45 4.31
C VAL A 42 -3.61 -1.66 4.16
N GLY A 43 -2.51 -2.35 3.84
CA GLY A 43 -1.21 -1.75 3.58
C GLY A 43 -0.42 -2.47 2.48
N ASN A 44 0.80 -2.02 2.21
CA ASN A 44 1.75 -2.71 1.34
C ASN A 44 2.83 -3.39 2.20
N LEU A 45 2.95 -4.70 2.11
CA LEU A 45 4.02 -5.46 2.75
C LEU A 45 5.18 -5.58 1.77
N GLU A 46 6.14 -4.68 1.91
CA GLU A 46 7.32 -4.62 1.02
C GLU A 46 8.44 -5.57 1.46
N THR A 47 8.11 -6.48 2.35
CA THR A 47 9.00 -7.49 2.90
C THR A 47 8.45 -8.87 2.59
N PRO A 48 9.10 -9.70 1.77
CA PRO A 48 8.70 -11.08 1.61
C PRO A 48 8.87 -11.86 2.93
N LEU A 49 7.95 -12.80 3.17
CA LEU A 49 7.93 -13.65 4.35
C LEU A 49 8.52 -15.02 4.01
N ALA A 50 9.21 -15.62 4.95
CA ALA A 50 9.66 -17.01 4.83
C ALA A 50 9.44 -17.76 6.15
N ARG A 51 9.13 -19.07 6.05
CA ARG A 51 9.06 -19.97 7.20
C ARG A 51 10.44 -20.15 7.81
N ASP A 52 11.43 -20.37 6.96
CA ASP A 52 12.84 -20.48 7.30
C ASP A 52 13.57 -19.25 6.78
N LEU A 53 13.58 -18.19 7.59
CA LEU A 53 14.24 -16.94 7.21
C LEU A 53 15.76 -17.14 7.18
N PRO A 54 16.42 -16.95 6.03
CA PRO A 54 17.86 -17.12 5.95
C PRO A 54 18.60 -16.05 6.76
N LEU A 55 19.64 -16.45 7.50
CA LEU A 55 20.48 -15.50 8.25
C LEU A 55 21.27 -14.57 7.34
N LYS A 56 21.55 -15.00 6.10
CA LYS A 56 22.20 -14.21 5.06
C LYS A 56 21.29 -14.05 3.86
N SER A 57 21.35 -12.88 3.22
CA SER A 57 20.55 -12.63 2.01
C SER A 57 20.88 -13.64 0.91
N PRO A 58 19.86 -14.23 0.29
CA PRO A 58 20.03 -15.15 -0.85
C PRO A 58 20.33 -14.44 -2.17
N ILE A 59 20.26 -13.10 -2.22
CA ILE A 59 20.52 -12.28 -3.40
C ILE A 59 21.55 -11.19 -3.11
N GLY A 60 22.22 -10.68 -4.15
CA GLY A 60 23.28 -9.68 -4.07
C GLY A 60 22.80 -8.22 -4.25
N ALA A 61 21.53 -7.91 -4.09
CA ALA A 61 21.01 -6.56 -4.28
C ALA A 61 21.44 -5.59 -3.15
N ARG A 62 21.42 -4.28 -3.43
CA ARG A 62 21.80 -3.24 -2.46
C ARG A 62 20.81 -3.15 -1.30
N PHE A 63 19.52 -3.22 -1.58
CA PHE A 63 18.44 -3.28 -0.58
C PHE A 63 17.78 -4.65 -0.69
N ARG A 64 17.63 -5.32 0.43
CA ARG A 64 17.12 -6.69 0.52
C ARG A 64 16.34 -6.81 1.80
N PHE A 65 15.08 -7.24 1.69
CA PHE A 65 14.19 -7.38 2.80
C PHE A 65 13.84 -8.83 3.07
N GLY A 66 13.40 -9.11 4.26
CA GLY A 66 12.91 -10.41 4.67
C GLY A 66 12.27 -10.34 6.04
N ALA A 67 11.34 -11.26 6.30
CA ALA A 67 10.76 -11.45 7.63
C ALA A 67 10.32 -12.89 7.84
N SER A 68 10.28 -13.32 9.11
CA SER A 68 9.70 -14.59 9.50
C SER A 68 8.19 -14.45 9.73
N LYS A 69 7.49 -15.61 9.80
CA LYS A 69 6.09 -15.66 10.23
C LYS A 69 5.89 -15.01 11.61
N GLN A 70 6.83 -15.22 12.53
CA GLN A 70 6.74 -14.62 13.87
C GLN A 70 6.75 -13.09 13.82
N MET A 71 7.58 -12.49 12.96
CA MET A 71 7.60 -11.03 12.78
C MET A 71 6.31 -10.53 12.13
N ALA A 72 5.73 -11.31 11.21
CA ALA A 72 4.46 -10.98 10.57
C ALA A 72 3.28 -10.98 11.55
N GLN A 73 3.42 -11.56 12.77
CA GLN A 73 2.40 -11.47 13.83
C GLN A 73 2.07 -10.02 14.19
N HIS A 74 3.02 -9.10 14.06
CA HIS A 74 2.77 -7.67 14.28
C HIS A 74 1.70 -7.09 13.34
N LEU A 75 1.45 -7.68 12.18
CA LEU A 75 0.34 -7.27 11.31
C LEU A 75 -1.02 -7.62 11.94
N VAL A 76 -1.12 -8.79 12.58
CA VAL A 76 -2.33 -9.20 13.32
C VAL A 76 -2.56 -8.26 14.50
N ASP A 77 -1.50 -7.97 15.26
CA ASP A 77 -1.56 -7.07 16.42
C ASP A 77 -1.92 -5.64 16.00
N GLY A 78 -1.51 -5.22 14.80
CA GLY A 78 -1.88 -3.95 14.16
C GLY A 78 -3.29 -3.92 13.58
N GLY A 79 -3.98 -5.06 13.49
CA GLY A 79 -5.34 -5.17 12.98
C GLY A 79 -5.44 -5.15 11.44
N PHE A 80 -4.37 -5.52 10.72
CA PHE A 80 -4.40 -5.60 9.26
C PHE A 80 -5.31 -6.73 8.78
N ALA A 81 -6.22 -6.40 7.87
CA ALA A 81 -7.12 -7.36 7.23
C ALA A 81 -6.58 -7.88 5.89
N ALA A 82 -5.80 -7.04 5.20
CA ALA A 82 -5.18 -7.40 3.94
C ALA A 82 -3.84 -6.68 3.73
N MET A 83 -2.92 -7.31 2.99
CA MET A 83 -1.63 -6.74 2.62
C MET A 83 -1.32 -6.98 1.15
N SER A 84 -0.92 -5.91 0.44
CA SER A 84 -0.38 -6.05 -0.91
C SER A 84 1.01 -6.69 -0.86
N LEU A 85 1.23 -7.69 -1.71
CA LEU A 85 2.51 -8.36 -1.95
C LEU A 85 3.09 -7.99 -3.33
N ALA A 86 2.34 -7.23 -4.13
CA ALA A 86 2.75 -6.81 -5.47
C ALA A 86 3.71 -5.62 -5.39
N ASN A 87 5.00 -5.89 -5.19
CA ASN A 87 6.06 -4.87 -5.10
C ASN A 87 7.39 -5.38 -5.65
N ASN A 88 8.37 -4.49 -5.76
CA ASN A 88 9.68 -4.78 -6.33
C ASN A 88 10.57 -5.68 -5.45
N HIS A 89 10.24 -5.82 -4.16
CA HIS A 89 10.98 -6.65 -3.19
C HIS A 89 10.42 -8.08 -3.04
N ALA A 90 9.35 -8.42 -3.74
CA ALA A 90 8.72 -9.75 -3.64
C ALA A 90 9.70 -10.92 -3.87
N PHE A 91 10.79 -10.71 -4.64
CA PHE A 91 11.80 -11.73 -4.95
C PHE A 91 13.03 -11.68 -4.05
N ASP A 92 13.09 -10.84 -3.03
CA ASP A 92 14.30 -10.69 -2.18
C ASP A 92 14.68 -11.97 -1.43
N LEU A 93 13.73 -12.83 -1.13
CA LEU A 93 13.93 -14.18 -0.60
C LEU A 93 13.80 -15.27 -1.68
N ARG A 94 13.91 -14.91 -2.97
CA ARG A 94 13.74 -15.79 -4.13
C ARG A 94 12.36 -16.49 -4.13
N ALA A 95 12.23 -17.60 -4.85
CA ALA A 95 10.98 -18.36 -4.94
C ALA A 95 10.38 -18.76 -3.57
N PRO A 96 11.15 -19.18 -2.56
CA PRO A 96 10.58 -19.47 -1.24
C PRO A 96 9.79 -18.28 -0.66
N GLY A 97 10.32 -17.06 -0.71
CA GLY A 97 9.60 -15.88 -0.23
C GLY A 97 8.32 -15.59 -0.99
N MET A 98 8.33 -15.76 -2.31
CA MET A 98 7.13 -15.59 -3.14
C MET A 98 6.04 -16.64 -2.86
N ILE A 99 6.44 -17.86 -2.51
CA ILE A 99 5.54 -18.97 -2.17
C ILE A 99 5.03 -18.83 -0.73
N ASP A 100 5.91 -18.58 0.21
CA ASP A 100 5.58 -18.56 1.64
C ASP A 100 4.76 -17.33 2.03
N SER A 101 5.04 -16.15 1.47
CA SER A 101 4.39 -14.90 1.87
C SER A 101 2.85 -14.98 1.84
N PRO A 102 2.20 -15.40 0.75
CA PRO A 102 0.74 -15.47 0.71
C PRO A 102 0.19 -16.59 1.62
N VAL A 103 0.94 -17.66 1.84
CA VAL A 103 0.54 -18.75 2.73
C VAL A 103 0.58 -18.30 4.18
N ILE A 104 1.67 -17.68 4.59
CA ILE A 104 1.85 -17.15 5.95
C ILE A 104 0.79 -16.09 6.28
N LEU A 105 0.49 -15.16 5.36
CA LEU A 105 -0.57 -14.17 5.58
C LEU A 105 -1.93 -14.83 5.79
N ARG A 106 -2.29 -15.83 4.96
CA ARG A 106 -3.57 -16.56 5.13
C ARG A 106 -3.63 -17.32 6.45
N GLU A 107 -2.53 -17.94 6.89
CA GLU A 107 -2.44 -18.60 8.19
C GLU A 107 -2.62 -17.63 9.37
N LEU A 108 -2.28 -16.35 9.17
CA LEU A 108 -2.48 -15.26 10.12
C LEU A 108 -3.87 -14.60 10.00
N GLY A 109 -4.73 -15.08 9.10
CA GLY A 109 -6.06 -14.50 8.85
C GLY A 109 -6.02 -13.18 8.04
N ILE A 110 -4.90 -12.90 7.34
CA ILE A 110 -4.71 -11.69 6.54
C ILE A 110 -4.82 -12.06 5.05
N THR A 111 -5.62 -11.32 4.30
CA THR A 111 -5.79 -11.55 2.86
C THR A 111 -4.58 -11.04 2.09
N PRO A 112 -3.84 -11.90 1.36
CA PRO A 112 -2.75 -11.47 0.48
C PRO A 112 -3.31 -10.92 -0.83
N LEU A 113 -3.01 -9.68 -1.16
CA LEU A 113 -3.39 -9.02 -2.41
C LEU A 113 -2.21 -9.07 -3.39
N GLY A 114 -2.47 -9.37 -4.67
CA GLY A 114 -1.42 -9.39 -5.69
C GLY A 114 -0.31 -10.38 -5.39
N ALA A 115 -0.64 -11.52 -4.80
CA ALA A 115 0.31 -12.57 -4.53
C ALA A 115 0.85 -13.17 -5.83
N SER A 116 2.16 -13.43 -5.88
CA SER A 116 2.79 -14.17 -6.96
C SER A 116 2.20 -15.58 -7.10
N ARG A 117 2.08 -16.09 -8.32
CA ARG A 117 1.42 -17.35 -8.63
C ARG A 117 2.27 -18.22 -9.55
N ALA A 118 2.18 -19.53 -9.35
CA ALA A 118 2.81 -20.50 -10.23
C ALA A 118 2.03 -20.71 -11.55
N GLU A 119 0.71 -20.42 -11.52
CA GLU A 119 -0.19 -20.63 -12.65
C GLU A 119 -1.09 -19.41 -12.90
N PRO A 120 -1.48 -19.16 -14.17
CA PRO A 120 -2.41 -18.09 -14.54
C PRO A 120 -3.77 -18.20 -13.83
N PRO A 121 -4.51 -17.10 -13.70
CA PRO A 121 -4.14 -15.76 -14.17
C PRO A 121 -3.19 -15.06 -13.20
N THR A 122 -2.20 -14.33 -13.75
CA THR A 122 -1.24 -13.55 -12.96
C THR A 122 -1.93 -12.38 -12.25
N PHE A 123 -2.85 -11.70 -12.94
CA PHE A 123 -3.64 -10.60 -12.39
C PHE A 123 -4.98 -11.12 -11.89
N ARG A 124 -5.31 -10.80 -10.64
CA ARG A 124 -6.53 -11.30 -10.02
C ARG A 124 -7.10 -10.26 -9.06
N VAL A 125 -8.43 -10.14 -9.09
CA VAL A 125 -9.19 -9.42 -8.06
C VAL A 125 -9.43 -10.38 -6.89
N GLU A 126 -8.98 -9.98 -5.69
CA GLU A 126 -9.29 -10.68 -4.45
C GLU A 126 -10.52 -10.02 -3.81
N THR A 127 -11.50 -10.83 -3.45
CA THR A 127 -12.74 -10.36 -2.83
C THR A 127 -12.65 -10.44 -1.31
N ILE A 128 -12.98 -9.35 -0.64
CA ILE A 128 -13.16 -9.31 0.81
C ILE A 128 -14.62 -8.95 1.09
N GLU A 129 -15.33 -9.83 1.79
CA GLU A 129 -16.67 -9.53 2.28
C GLU A 129 -16.60 -8.89 3.66
N ARG A 130 -17.17 -7.71 3.81
CA ARG A 130 -17.19 -6.99 5.08
C ARG A 130 -18.48 -6.19 5.24
N LEU A 131 -19.16 -6.36 6.36
CA LEU A 131 -20.43 -5.67 6.67
C LEU A 131 -21.51 -5.82 5.58
N GLY A 132 -21.54 -6.98 4.90
CA GLY A 132 -22.47 -7.24 3.81
C GLY A 132 -22.09 -6.63 2.45
N TRP A 133 -20.87 -6.11 2.32
CA TRP A 133 -20.35 -5.54 1.08
C TRP A 133 -19.30 -6.48 0.48
N LYS A 134 -19.31 -6.62 -0.83
CA LYS A 134 -18.26 -7.27 -1.61
C LYS A 134 -17.29 -6.22 -2.11
N ILE A 135 -16.06 -6.28 -1.62
CA ILE A 135 -15.01 -5.32 -1.96
C ILE A 135 -13.95 -6.05 -2.77
N GLY A 136 -13.77 -5.65 -4.02
CA GLY A 136 -12.74 -6.16 -4.91
C GLY A 136 -11.43 -5.41 -4.71
N PHE A 137 -10.33 -6.14 -4.56
CA PHE A 137 -8.97 -5.61 -4.49
C PHE A 137 -8.13 -6.16 -5.64
N LEU A 138 -7.55 -5.27 -6.44
CA LEU A 138 -6.55 -5.60 -7.43
C LEU A 138 -5.23 -4.98 -7.00
N ALA A 139 -4.16 -5.77 -6.90
CA ALA A 139 -2.84 -5.27 -6.57
C ALA A 139 -1.81 -5.66 -7.63
N VAL A 140 -1.07 -4.68 -8.13
CA VAL A 140 -0.07 -4.83 -9.20
C VAL A 140 1.16 -4.00 -8.91
N THR A 141 2.30 -4.38 -9.51
CA THR A 141 3.52 -3.58 -9.47
C THR A 141 3.97 -3.20 -10.87
N ALA A 142 4.44 -1.97 -11.04
CA ALA A 142 5.16 -1.50 -12.21
C ALA A 142 6.68 -1.45 -11.99
N ARG A 143 7.15 -1.99 -10.87
CA ARG A 143 8.55 -2.04 -10.47
C ARG A 143 8.94 -3.46 -10.08
N ARG A 144 10.12 -3.89 -10.49
CA ARG A 144 10.74 -5.15 -10.06
C ARG A 144 12.25 -4.99 -9.97
N ASN A 145 12.84 -5.53 -8.92
CA ASN A 145 14.29 -5.50 -8.72
C ASN A 145 15.02 -6.68 -9.39
N ALA A 146 14.27 -7.72 -9.78
CA ALA A 146 14.81 -8.89 -10.42
C ALA A 146 13.99 -9.27 -11.67
N PRO A 147 14.60 -9.85 -12.71
CA PRO A 147 13.84 -10.41 -13.82
C PRO A 147 13.00 -11.60 -13.34
N GLN A 148 11.97 -11.93 -14.12
CA GLN A 148 11.25 -13.19 -13.93
C GLN A 148 12.18 -14.36 -14.25
N PHE A 149 12.27 -15.34 -13.36
CA PHE A 149 13.06 -16.54 -13.56
C PHE A 149 12.13 -17.72 -13.89
N GLU A 150 12.58 -18.60 -14.77
CA GLU A 150 11.86 -19.84 -15.09
C GLU A 150 11.65 -20.68 -13.82
N GLY A 151 10.47 -21.26 -13.68
CA GLY A 151 10.10 -22.07 -12.52
C GLY A 151 9.79 -21.30 -11.24
N THR A 152 9.78 -19.95 -11.28
CA THR A 152 9.34 -19.14 -10.14
C THR A 152 7.89 -18.67 -10.33
N PRO A 153 7.12 -18.44 -9.23
CA PRO A 153 5.82 -17.82 -9.32
C PRO A 153 5.88 -16.47 -10.04
N GLU A 154 4.87 -16.17 -10.86
CA GLU A 154 4.80 -14.89 -11.55
C GLU A 154 4.37 -13.78 -10.57
N LEU A 155 5.18 -12.73 -10.52
CA LEU A 155 4.81 -11.47 -9.89
C LEU A 155 3.77 -10.77 -10.76
N PRO A 156 2.68 -10.20 -10.21
CA PRO A 156 1.76 -9.35 -10.97
C PRO A 156 2.44 -8.01 -11.32
N PHE A 157 3.43 -8.11 -12.22
CA PHE A 157 4.20 -7.01 -12.78
C PHE A 157 3.62 -6.63 -14.13
N LEU A 158 3.47 -5.33 -14.34
CA LEU A 158 2.96 -4.78 -15.59
C LEU A 158 3.72 -3.51 -15.95
N SER A 159 4.12 -3.39 -17.20
CA SER A 159 4.60 -2.11 -17.73
C SER A 159 3.48 -1.07 -17.66
N THR A 160 3.81 0.15 -17.31
CA THR A 160 2.82 1.23 -17.22
C THR A 160 2.11 1.54 -18.54
N THR A 161 2.68 1.14 -19.66
CA THR A 161 2.07 1.25 -21.00
C THR A 161 0.90 0.30 -21.19
N ASP A 162 0.86 -0.81 -20.44
CA ASP A 162 -0.06 -1.92 -20.67
C ASP A 162 -1.23 -1.92 -19.64
N PHE A 163 -1.28 -0.91 -18.75
CA PHE A 163 -2.30 -0.83 -17.70
C PHE A 163 -3.72 -0.75 -18.28
N ASP A 164 -3.92 0.09 -19.30
CA ASP A 164 -5.25 0.29 -19.89
C ASP A 164 -5.76 -0.99 -20.56
N ASP A 165 -4.87 -1.67 -21.30
CA ASP A 165 -5.24 -2.85 -22.10
C ASP A 165 -5.46 -4.11 -21.25
N ILE A 166 -4.75 -4.24 -20.11
CA ILE A 166 -4.79 -5.45 -19.29
C ILE A 166 -5.68 -5.24 -18.06
N LEU A 167 -5.50 -4.14 -17.31
CA LEU A 167 -6.23 -3.93 -16.06
C LEU A 167 -7.63 -3.35 -16.30
N GLY A 168 -7.81 -2.54 -17.32
CA GLY A 168 -9.10 -1.92 -17.63
C GLY A 168 -10.23 -2.95 -17.78
N PRO A 169 -10.13 -3.92 -18.70
CA PRO A 169 -11.13 -4.98 -18.85
C PRO A 169 -11.36 -5.81 -17.59
N LEU A 170 -10.27 -6.08 -16.82
CA LEU A 170 -10.36 -6.82 -15.58
C LEU A 170 -11.15 -6.06 -14.51
N ILE A 171 -10.88 -4.75 -14.35
CA ILE A 171 -11.61 -3.88 -13.41
C ILE A 171 -13.08 -3.75 -13.83
N ALA A 172 -13.35 -3.50 -15.11
CA ALA A 172 -14.70 -3.37 -15.62
C ALA A 172 -15.55 -4.65 -15.40
N ALA A 173 -14.95 -5.82 -15.64
CA ALA A 173 -15.60 -7.10 -15.37
C ALA A 173 -15.84 -7.30 -13.86
N ALA A 174 -14.83 -7.05 -13.03
CA ALA A 174 -14.93 -7.21 -11.58
C ALA A 174 -15.92 -6.21 -10.96
N ARG A 175 -16.07 -5.02 -11.52
CA ARG A 175 -17.01 -4.00 -11.04
C ARG A 175 -18.45 -4.49 -11.03
N ALA A 176 -18.83 -5.35 -11.97
CA ALA A 176 -20.19 -5.92 -12.03
C ALA A 176 -20.50 -6.86 -10.87
N GLU A 177 -19.48 -7.41 -10.22
CA GLU A 177 -19.61 -8.39 -9.13
C GLU A 177 -19.28 -7.81 -7.75
N HIS A 178 -18.79 -6.56 -7.68
CA HIS A 178 -18.33 -5.94 -6.43
C HIS A 178 -19.01 -4.60 -6.19
N ASP A 179 -19.28 -4.35 -4.92
CA ASP A 179 -19.81 -3.09 -4.44
C ASP A 179 -18.79 -1.95 -4.52
N LEU A 180 -17.52 -2.28 -4.30
CA LEU A 180 -16.39 -1.37 -4.37
C LEU A 180 -15.20 -2.05 -5.06
N MET A 181 -14.44 -1.25 -5.82
CA MET A 181 -13.18 -1.68 -6.44
C MET A 181 -12.02 -0.80 -5.99
N ILE A 182 -11.03 -1.41 -5.35
CA ILE A 182 -9.83 -0.75 -4.85
C ILE A 182 -8.62 -1.29 -5.60
N VAL A 183 -7.78 -0.41 -6.12
CA VAL A 183 -6.57 -0.81 -6.85
C VAL A 183 -5.33 -0.34 -6.10
N PHE A 184 -4.44 -1.29 -5.78
CA PHE A 184 -3.11 -1.04 -5.22
C PHE A 184 -2.09 -1.07 -6.35
N VAL A 185 -1.25 -0.02 -6.43
CA VAL A 185 -0.20 0.05 -7.46
C VAL A 185 1.13 0.43 -6.83
N HIS A 186 2.13 -0.43 -7.01
CA HIS A 186 3.50 -0.16 -6.59
C HIS A 186 4.31 0.40 -7.77
N TRP A 187 4.53 1.71 -7.83
CA TRP A 187 5.00 2.43 -9.01
C TRP A 187 5.76 3.71 -8.71
N GLY A 188 6.17 4.41 -9.76
CA GLY A 188 6.80 5.74 -9.65
C GLY A 188 8.32 5.64 -9.47
N ASP A 189 8.94 6.76 -9.17
CA ASP A 189 10.36 6.86 -8.90
C ASP A 189 10.58 7.14 -7.42
N GLU A 190 11.59 6.48 -6.84
CA GLU A 190 11.96 6.71 -5.43
C GLU A 190 12.24 8.19 -5.17
N TYR A 191 11.70 8.68 -4.06
CA TYR A 191 11.87 10.05 -3.56
C TYR A 191 11.35 11.17 -4.47
N ALA A 192 10.59 10.84 -5.52
CA ALA A 192 9.91 11.84 -6.34
C ALA A 192 8.68 12.39 -5.61
N ASP A 193 8.64 13.72 -5.39
CA ASP A 193 7.54 14.37 -4.68
C ASP A 193 6.24 14.40 -5.47
N ASN A 194 6.32 14.41 -6.79
CA ASN A 194 5.16 14.48 -7.67
C ASN A 194 5.01 13.21 -8.50
N PRO A 195 3.78 12.75 -8.73
CA PRO A 195 3.55 11.62 -9.62
C PRO A 195 3.94 11.97 -11.05
N GLY A 196 4.60 11.03 -11.73
CA GLY A 196 4.95 11.15 -13.14
C GLY A 196 3.71 11.19 -14.04
N ALA A 197 3.87 11.68 -15.27
CA ALA A 197 2.77 11.79 -16.22
C ALA A 197 2.09 10.44 -16.49
N TYR A 198 2.88 9.35 -16.55
CA TYR A 198 2.35 8.01 -16.75
C TYR A 198 1.51 7.52 -15.54
N GLN A 199 1.95 7.80 -14.30
CA GLN A 199 1.17 7.47 -13.10
C GLN A 199 -0.18 8.16 -13.12
N ARG A 200 -0.20 9.46 -13.47
CA ARG A 200 -1.43 10.24 -13.55
C ARG A 200 -2.37 9.74 -14.63
N LYS A 201 -1.84 9.40 -15.82
CA LYS A 201 -2.65 8.84 -16.90
C LYS A 201 -3.25 7.50 -16.49
N ALA A 202 -2.42 6.57 -16.04
CA ALA A 202 -2.85 5.23 -15.64
C ALA A 202 -3.86 5.28 -14.49
N ALA A 203 -3.61 6.07 -13.42
CA ALA A 203 -4.53 6.16 -12.30
C ALA A 203 -5.92 6.66 -12.70
N LYS A 204 -5.99 7.69 -13.55
CA LYS A 204 -7.27 8.22 -14.04
C LYS A 204 -8.02 7.18 -14.86
N SER A 205 -7.32 6.49 -15.74
CA SER A 205 -7.92 5.41 -16.52
C SER A 205 -8.49 4.29 -15.63
N LEU A 206 -7.77 3.88 -14.57
CA LEU A 206 -8.27 2.88 -13.62
C LEU A 206 -9.58 3.32 -12.94
N ILE A 207 -9.71 4.61 -12.57
CA ILE A 207 -10.95 5.15 -12.03
C ILE A 207 -12.06 5.16 -13.11
N ASP A 208 -11.74 5.60 -14.34
CA ASP A 208 -12.69 5.65 -15.45
C ASP A 208 -13.21 4.24 -15.82
N GLN A 209 -12.39 3.20 -15.61
CA GLN A 209 -12.74 1.79 -15.81
C GLN A 209 -13.55 1.17 -14.64
N GLY A 210 -13.74 1.89 -13.54
CA GLY A 210 -14.62 1.44 -12.46
C GLY A 210 -13.98 1.28 -11.09
N ALA A 211 -12.70 1.63 -10.92
CA ALA A 211 -12.12 1.70 -9.59
C ALA A 211 -12.72 2.88 -8.78
N ASP A 212 -12.94 2.67 -7.49
CA ASP A 212 -13.40 3.72 -6.58
C ASP A 212 -12.22 4.43 -5.90
N LEU A 213 -11.09 3.71 -5.74
CA LEU A 213 -9.88 4.25 -5.13
C LEU A 213 -8.64 3.58 -5.73
N VAL A 214 -7.64 4.38 -6.07
CA VAL A 214 -6.28 3.92 -6.40
C VAL A 214 -5.34 4.32 -5.28
N VAL A 215 -4.60 3.35 -4.71
CA VAL A 215 -3.65 3.56 -3.63
C VAL A 215 -2.25 3.18 -4.11
N GLY A 216 -1.37 4.17 -4.21
CA GLY A 216 -0.02 4.02 -4.71
C GLY A 216 1.02 3.84 -3.62
N HIS A 217 2.12 3.16 -3.98
CA HIS A 217 3.26 2.79 -3.14
C HIS A 217 4.56 2.89 -3.95
N HIS A 218 5.72 2.69 -3.33
CA HIS A 218 7.08 2.66 -3.88
C HIS A 218 7.87 3.98 -3.79
N PRO A 219 7.34 5.20 -4.01
CA PRO A 219 8.19 6.40 -3.95
C PRO A 219 8.86 6.64 -2.60
N HIS A 220 8.47 5.93 -1.54
CA HIS A 220 8.98 6.08 -0.16
C HIS A 220 8.80 7.48 0.41
N VAL A 221 8.03 8.32 -0.25
CA VAL A 221 7.57 9.63 0.18
C VAL A 221 6.10 9.79 -0.15
N LEU A 222 5.38 10.60 0.61
CA LEU A 222 4.01 10.97 0.27
C LEU A 222 3.99 11.69 -1.09
N GLN A 223 3.12 11.24 -1.98
CA GLN A 223 2.68 11.98 -3.16
C GLN A 223 1.24 12.44 -2.98
N GLY A 224 0.79 13.36 -3.83
CA GLY A 224 -0.49 14.02 -3.66
C GLY A 224 -1.70 13.08 -3.77
N ILE A 225 -2.83 13.56 -3.29
CA ILE A 225 -4.15 12.95 -3.45
C ILE A 225 -4.90 13.75 -4.52
N GLU A 226 -5.51 13.05 -5.48
CA GLU A 226 -6.32 13.65 -6.56
C GLU A 226 -7.73 13.08 -6.53
N ARG A 227 -8.74 13.94 -6.71
CA ARG A 227 -10.11 13.52 -7.00
C ARG A 227 -10.25 13.39 -8.52
N HIS A 228 -10.76 12.26 -9.00
CA HIS A 228 -11.05 12.06 -10.41
C HIS A 228 -12.40 11.35 -10.58
N GLY A 229 -13.30 11.97 -11.33
CA GLY A 229 -14.67 11.45 -11.46
C GLY A 229 -15.32 11.19 -10.10
N ARG A 230 -15.86 9.99 -9.91
CA ARG A 230 -16.48 9.54 -8.65
C ARG A 230 -15.48 9.01 -7.61
N GLY A 231 -14.23 8.80 -8.01
CA GLY A 231 -13.21 8.15 -7.20
C GLY A 231 -12.08 9.08 -6.80
N ALA A 232 -11.09 8.50 -6.18
CA ALA A 232 -9.89 9.19 -5.73
C ALA A 232 -8.60 8.40 -5.99
N ILE A 233 -7.50 9.11 -6.04
CA ILE A 233 -6.16 8.59 -6.27
C ILE A 233 -5.25 9.12 -5.19
N ALA A 234 -4.68 8.24 -4.36
CA ALA A 234 -3.55 8.56 -3.50
C ALA A 234 -2.29 8.03 -4.20
N TYR A 235 -1.50 8.89 -4.82
CA TYR A 235 -0.40 8.47 -5.71
C TYR A 235 0.73 7.76 -4.99
N SER A 236 1.00 8.10 -3.73
CA SER A 236 1.88 7.35 -2.84
C SER A 236 1.55 7.64 -1.39
N MET A 237 1.40 6.57 -0.61
CA MET A 237 1.24 6.65 0.84
C MET A 237 2.57 6.77 1.59
N GLY A 238 3.72 6.73 0.86
CA GLY A 238 5.04 6.76 1.46
C GLY A 238 5.34 5.57 2.36
N ASN A 239 6.32 5.72 3.24
CA ASN A 239 6.65 4.70 4.24
C ASN A 239 5.67 4.71 5.41
N PHE A 240 5.51 3.57 6.08
CA PHE A 240 4.72 3.48 7.31
C PHE A 240 5.49 2.83 8.46
N LEU A 241 5.93 1.60 8.32
CA LEU A 241 6.93 0.98 9.18
C LEU A 241 8.18 0.78 8.35
N PHE A 242 9.14 1.67 8.49
CA PHE A 242 10.28 1.69 7.58
C PHE A 242 11.50 2.33 8.23
N GLU A 243 12.66 1.78 7.92
CA GLU A 243 13.89 2.38 8.34
C GLU A 243 14.34 3.49 7.37
N ASN A 244 14.19 4.73 7.78
CA ASN A 244 14.69 5.86 7.03
C ASN A 244 15.20 6.96 7.95
N THR A 245 16.43 7.44 7.67
CA THR A 245 17.08 8.51 8.43
C THR A 245 16.73 9.89 7.92
N ASN A 246 16.28 9.99 6.66
CA ASN A 246 15.95 11.26 6.02
C ASN A 246 14.61 11.82 6.53
N ALA A 247 14.52 13.15 6.61
CA ALA A 247 13.35 13.80 7.21
C ALA A 247 12.07 13.61 6.40
N VAL A 248 12.12 13.78 5.07
CA VAL A 248 10.94 13.72 4.20
C VAL A 248 10.32 12.32 4.13
N PRO A 249 11.09 11.22 3.89
CA PRO A 249 10.55 9.87 3.88
C PRO A 249 9.96 9.38 5.21
N ARG A 250 10.17 10.12 6.30
CA ARG A 250 9.57 9.85 7.61
C ARG A 250 8.22 10.54 7.82
N LEU A 251 7.86 11.49 6.96
CA LEU A 251 6.54 12.09 6.95
C LEU A 251 5.59 11.13 6.23
N THR A 252 4.55 10.70 6.94
CA THR A 252 3.60 9.70 6.46
C THR A 252 2.19 10.03 6.93
N GLY A 253 1.25 9.14 6.73
CA GLY A 253 -0.12 9.32 7.20
C GLY A 253 -0.94 8.04 7.13
N VAL A 254 -2.11 8.13 7.72
CA VAL A 254 -3.16 7.12 7.63
C VAL A 254 -4.29 7.71 6.81
N LEU A 255 -4.64 7.07 5.70
CA LEU A 255 -5.72 7.50 4.82
C LEU A 255 -6.99 6.70 5.13
N ARG A 256 -8.04 7.37 5.56
CA ARG A 256 -9.35 6.76 5.79
C ARG A 256 -10.32 7.14 4.68
N ALA A 257 -10.87 6.13 4.00
CA ALA A 257 -11.95 6.29 3.04
C ALA A 257 -13.28 5.88 3.69
N ARG A 258 -14.26 6.77 3.64
CA ARG A 258 -15.62 6.51 4.08
C ARG A 258 -16.54 6.43 2.87
N PHE A 259 -17.32 5.36 2.81
CA PHE A 259 -18.32 5.12 1.79
C PHE A 259 -19.71 5.17 2.42
N ASP A 260 -20.68 5.70 1.70
CA ASP A 260 -22.07 5.79 2.16
C ASP A 260 -22.86 4.50 1.82
N ALA A 261 -24.10 4.42 2.29
CA ALA A 261 -24.97 3.26 2.06
C ALA A 261 -25.29 3.01 0.56
N ARG A 262 -25.09 4.01 -0.30
CA ARG A 262 -25.21 3.90 -1.77
C ARG A 262 -23.93 3.40 -2.42
N ARG A 263 -22.89 3.07 -1.62
CA ARG A 263 -21.58 2.61 -2.08
C ARG A 263 -20.76 3.68 -2.79
N CYS A 264 -21.02 4.95 -2.47
CA CYS A 264 -20.28 6.08 -2.99
C CYS A 264 -19.20 6.53 -2.01
N LEU A 265 -18.05 6.92 -2.54
CA LEU A 265 -17.00 7.55 -1.74
C LEU A 265 -17.54 8.88 -1.20
N GLU A 266 -17.69 8.98 0.11
CA GLU A 266 -18.21 10.17 0.78
C GLU A 266 -17.11 11.13 1.15
N ALA A 267 -16.03 10.61 1.72
CA ALA A 267 -14.90 11.40 2.16
C ALA A 267 -13.60 10.58 2.25
N LEU A 268 -12.49 11.26 1.99
CA LEU A 268 -11.16 10.84 2.40
C LEU A 268 -10.69 11.71 3.55
N THR A 269 -10.21 11.09 4.62
CA THR A 269 -9.56 11.77 5.73
C THR A 269 -8.11 11.31 5.80
N PHE A 270 -7.19 12.25 5.66
CA PHE A 270 -5.75 12.00 5.84
C PHE A 270 -5.37 12.43 7.26
N HIS A 271 -5.00 11.44 8.08
CA HIS A 271 -4.49 11.63 9.43
C HIS A 271 -2.96 11.73 9.37
N PRO A 272 -2.36 12.89 9.70
CA PRO A 272 -0.91 13.06 9.68
C PRO A 272 -0.22 12.11 10.65
N ALA A 273 0.83 11.45 10.16
CA ALA A 273 1.68 10.58 10.94
C ALA A 273 3.16 10.79 10.61
N TYR A 274 4.04 10.25 11.42
CA TYR A 274 5.47 10.27 11.16
C TYR A 274 6.13 9.01 11.70
N ILE A 275 7.24 8.63 11.10
CA ILE A 275 8.07 7.54 11.57
C ILE A 275 9.08 8.10 12.58
N LYS A 276 9.09 7.57 13.80
CA LYS A 276 10.05 7.94 14.85
C LYS A 276 11.48 7.63 14.37
N ARG A 277 12.45 8.37 14.91
CA ARG A 277 13.87 8.04 14.70
C ARG A 277 14.28 6.83 15.53
N ASP A 278 15.46 6.30 15.21
CA ASP A 278 16.08 5.27 16.03
C ASP A 278 15.97 5.57 17.55
N PRO A 279 15.81 4.56 18.37
CA PRO A 279 15.84 3.15 18.00
C PRO A 279 14.51 2.57 17.47
N SER A 280 13.36 3.25 17.71
CA SER A 280 12.05 2.61 17.54
C SER A 280 11.60 2.46 16.08
N LYS A 281 11.87 3.45 15.20
CA LYS A 281 11.44 3.46 13.77
C LYS A 281 9.93 3.22 13.56
N HIS A 282 9.11 3.36 14.60
CA HIS A 282 7.67 3.08 14.58
C HIS A 282 6.87 4.28 14.08
N PRO A 283 5.75 4.06 13.38
CA PRO A 283 4.81 5.11 13.04
C PRO A 283 4.10 5.63 14.30
N ALA A 284 3.87 6.93 14.35
CA ALA A 284 3.13 7.59 15.41
C ALA A 284 2.29 8.74 14.84
N PRO A 285 1.17 9.13 15.47
CA PRO A 285 0.42 10.31 15.07
C PRO A 285 1.32 11.55 15.10
N ALA A 286 1.25 12.36 14.05
CA ALA A 286 2.00 13.60 13.97
C ALA A 286 1.20 14.74 14.57
N THR A 287 1.68 15.28 15.69
CA THR A 287 1.05 16.41 16.40
C THR A 287 1.93 17.66 16.34
N ALA A 288 1.40 18.80 16.75
CA ALA A 288 2.11 20.07 16.85
C ALA A 288 2.92 20.42 15.56
N GLY A 289 4.21 20.74 15.71
CA GLY A 289 5.06 21.18 14.59
C GLY A 289 5.23 20.11 13.50
N ILE A 290 5.35 18.83 13.87
CA ILE A 290 5.45 17.72 12.91
C ILE A 290 4.12 17.57 12.17
N GLY A 291 2.99 17.61 12.87
CA GLY A 291 1.66 17.55 12.25
C GLY A 291 1.45 18.68 11.25
N LYS A 292 1.85 19.92 11.60
CA LYS A 292 1.82 21.06 10.67
C LYS A 292 2.67 20.80 9.43
N ALA A 293 3.87 20.23 9.58
CA ALA A 293 4.76 19.94 8.45
C ALA A 293 4.18 18.87 7.52
N VAL A 294 3.59 17.79 8.07
CA VAL A 294 2.94 16.73 7.27
C VAL A 294 1.74 17.28 6.50
N ARG A 295 0.87 18.07 7.16
CA ARG A 295 -0.27 18.71 6.49
C ARG A 295 0.16 19.68 5.40
N ALA A 296 1.15 20.53 5.69
CA ALA A 296 1.67 21.47 4.71
C ALA A 296 2.23 20.75 3.47
N ARG A 297 2.98 19.65 3.69
CA ARG A 297 3.48 18.83 2.61
C ARG A 297 2.33 18.22 1.80
N MET A 298 1.39 17.52 2.44
CA MET A 298 0.27 16.87 1.74
C MET A 298 -0.56 17.89 0.94
N THR A 299 -0.80 19.07 1.49
CA THR A 299 -1.48 20.17 0.78
C THR A 299 -0.65 20.64 -0.43
N ALA A 300 0.64 20.89 -0.24
CA ALA A 300 1.51 21.40 -1.31
C ALA A 300 1.61 20.44 -2.51
N ILE A 301 1.72 19.12 -2.26
CA ILE A 301 1.83 18.11 -3.32
C ILE A 301 0.47 17.74 -3.95
N SER A 302 -0.66 18.06 -3.30
CA SER A 302 -2.01 17.79 -3.83
C SER A 302 -2.62 18.99 -4.56
N THR A 303 -2.22 20.22 -4.23
CA THR A 303 -2.71 21.44 -4.90
C THR A 303 -2.48 21.44 -6.42
N PRO A 304 -1.31 21.04 -6.95
CA PRO A 304 -1.10 20.95 -8.40
C PRO A 304 -1.96 19.89 -9.10
N LEU A 305 -2.57 18.99 -8.34
CA LEU A 305 -3.51 17.97 -8.81
C LEU A 305 -4.98 18.44 -8.73
N GLY A 306 -5.21 19.70 -8.37
CA GLY A 306 -6.55 20.29 -8.25
C GLY A 306 -7.26 19.95 -6.94
N THR A 307 -6.55 19.44 -5.93
CA THR A 307 -7.13 19.07 -4.65
C THR A 307 -6.95 20.16 -3.60
N THR A 308 -8.07 20.52 -2.97
CA THR A 308 -8.12 21.40 -1.78
C THR A 308 -8.71 20.62 -0.62
N PHE A 309 -8.00 20.58 0.49
CA PHE A 309 -8.48 19.93 1.70
C PHE A 309 -9.16 20.93 2.65
N GLU A 310 -10.17 20.44 3.35
CA GLU A 310 -10.69 21.08 4.55
C GLU A 310 -9.88 20.61 5.76
N LEU A 311 -9.49 21.51 6.65
CA LEU A 311 -8.85 21.17 7.91
C LEU A 311 -9.92 20.90 8.98
N ARG A 312 -9.93 19.70 9.55
CA ARG A 312 -10.81 19.30 10.65
C ARG A 312 -9.97 18.79 11.82
N GLY A 313 -9.78 19.64 12.84
CA GLY A 313 -8.81 19.36 13.90
C GLY A 313 -7.38 19.30 13.35
N GLU A 314 -6.74 18.15 13.48
CA GLU A 314 -5.39 17.89 12.92
C GLU A 314 -5.43 17.19 11.56
N ASP A 315 -6.61 16.86 11.03
CA ASP A 315 -6.79 16.05 9.83
C ASP A 315 -7.09 16.90 8.59
N LEU A 316 -6.67 16.37 7.43
CA LEU A 316 -7.04 16.93 6.13
C LEU A 316 -8.18 16.11 5.54
N VAL A 317 -9.29 16.76 5.21
CA VAL A 317 -10.48 16.10 4.68
C VAL A 317 -10.74 16.54 3.25
N LEU A 318 -10.96 15.56 2.37
CA LEU A 318 -11.43 15.75 1.01
C LEU A 318 -12.83 15.11 0.91
N SER A 319 -13.82 15.88 0.53
CA SER A 319 -15.22 15.45 0.40
C SER A 319 -15.85 16.00 -0.88
N GLY A 320 -17.16 15.75 -1.08
CA GLY A 320 -17.87 16.24 -2.25
C GLY A 320 -17.58 15.41 -3.51
N PHE A 321 -17.41 14.09 -3.34
CA PHE A 321 -17.32 13.18 -4.47
C PHE A 321 -18.69 13.03 -5.14
N PRO A 322 -18.76 13.02 -6.50
CA PRO A 322 -19.98 12.68 -7.19
C PRO A 322 -20.42 11.25 -6.83
N CYS A 323 -21.72 11.06 -6.69
CA CYS A 323 -22.31 9.76 -6.44
C CYS A 323 -23.29 9.45 -7.57
N ASP A 324 -22.77 9.01 -8.69
CA ASP A 324 -23.58 8.42 -9.74
C ASP A 324 -23.73 6.93 -9.42
N PRO A 325 -24.97 6.41 -9.29
CA PRO A 325 -25.15 4.99 -9.09
C PRO A 325 -24.50 4.24 -10.26
N PRO A 326 -23.94 3.03 -10.02
CA PRO A 326 -23.45 2.23 -11.12
C PRO A 326 -24.58 2.05 -12.13
N ALA A 327 -24.30 2.25 -13.40
CA ALA A 327 -25.25 1.94 -14.46
C ALA A 327 -25.67 0.49 -14.29
N GLY A 328 -26.94 0.27 -14.01
CA GLY A 328 -27.56 -1.03 -13.78
C GLY A 328 -27.50 -1.94 -15.01
#